data_39943834db508f8a5cdec9578b184986
#
_entry.id   39943834db508f8a5cdec9578b184986
#
_cell.length_a   1.000
_cell.length_b   1.000
_cell.length_c   1.000
_cell.angle_alpha   90.00
_cell.angle_beta   90.00
_cell.angle_gamma   90.00
#
_symmetry.space_group_name_H-M   'P 1'
#
loop_
_entity.id
_entity.type
_entity.pdbx_description
1 polymer ?
#
loop_
_entity_poly.entity_id
_entity_poly.type
_entity_poly.pdbx_seq_one_letter_code
_entity_poly.pdbx_strand_id
1 'polypeptide(L)'
;EKLAAQCARFAPEYAVVADAEHAVRLEALLKAQNSGTRVLHGAQALIDVASADEVDGVMCAIVGAAGLPSALAAAQKGKTIYLANKETLVVSGALFMETARTNGARVLPVDSEHNAIFQVLPHNYTGRLNGHGIRSIILTASGGPFLDADLAGFEHITPAQAVKHPKWSMGRKISVDSATMMNK
;
A
#
# COMPACT_ATOMS: atom_id res chain seq x y z
N GLU A 1 1.51 -11.68 -19.17
CA GLU A 1 1.25 -13.08 -18.79
C GLU A 1 0.72 -13.20 -17.36
N LYS A 2 1.43 -12.70 -16.33
CA LYS A 2 1.00 -12.82 -14.92
C LYS A 2 -0.39 -12.25 -14.67
N LEU A 3 -0.70 -11.06 -15.19
CA LEU A 3 -2.03 -10.43 -15.03
C LEU A 3 -3.12 -11.25 -15.76
N ALA A 4 -2.83 -11.79 -16.95
CA ALA A 4 -3.78 -12.65 -17.65
C ALA A 4 -4.12 -13.92 -16.84
N ALA A 5 -3.12 -14.53 -16.20
CA ALA A 5 -3.34 -15.67 -15.32
C ALA A 5 -4.17 -15.31 -14.08
N GLN A 6 -3.98 -14.11 -13.53
CA GLN A 6 -4.82 -13.59 -12.45
C GLN A 6 -6.27 -13.34 -12.91
N CYS A 7 -6.47 -12.76 -14.09
CA CYS A 7 -7.80 -12.59 -14.67
C CYS A 7 -8.52 -13.94 -14.88
N ALA A 8 -7.82 -14.94 -15.38
CA ALA A 8 -8.38 -16.29 -15.54
C ALA A 8 -8.80 -16.91 -14.19
N ARG A 9 -8.02 -16.66 -13.13
CA ARG A 9 -8.28 -17.22 -11.80
C ARG A 9 -9.40 -16.52 -11.04
N PHE A 10 -9.45 -15.19 -11.14
CA PHE A 10 -10.32 -14.37 -10.28
C PHE A 10 -11.47 -13.71 -11.03
N ALA A 11 -11.49 -13.79 -12.36
CA ALA A 11 -12.49 -13.19 -13.23
C ALA A 11 -12.88 -11.74 -12.84
N PRO A 12 -11.91 -10.81 -12.68
CA PRO A 12 -12.24 -9.44 -12.32
C PRO A 12 -13.02 -8.76 -13.45
N GLU A 13 -13.84 -7.79 -13.12
CA GLU A 13 -14.56 -7.00 -14.12
C GLU A 13 -13.59 -6.13 -14.95
N TYR A 14 -12.60 -5.52 -14.27
CA TYR A 14 -11.60 -4.65 -14.90
C TYR A 14 -10.18 -5.16 -14.62
N ALA A 15 -9.29 -4.96 -15.60
CA ALA A 15 -7.86 -5.09 -15.45
C ALA A 15 -7.17 -3.84 -16.02
N VAL A 16 -6.39 -3.15 -15.20
CA VAL A 16 -5.72 -1.91 -15.62
C VAL A 16 -4.23 -2.17 -15.82
N VAL A 17 -3.69 -1.72 -16.95
CA VAL A 17 -2.26 -1.77 -17.29
C VAL A 17 -1.70 -0.36 -17.51
N ALA A 18 -0.36 -0.26 -17.59
CA ALA A 18 0.31 1.03 -17.63
C ALA A 18 -0.01 1.86 -18.88
N ASP A 19 -0.11 1.23 -20.04
CA ASP A 19 -0.23 1.89 -21.33
C ASP A 19 -1.03 1.07 -22.37
N ALA A 20 -1.27 1.67 -23.53
CA ALA A 20 -2.06 1.08 -24.61
C ALA A 20 -1.40 -0.17 -25.22
N GLU A 21 -0.06 -0.23 -25.29
CA GLU A 21 0.64 -1.40 -25.84
C GLU A 21 0.39 -2.64 -24.96
N HIS A 22 0.54 -2.47 -23.65
CA HIS A 22 0.23 -3.52 -22.68
C HIS A 22 -1.25 -3.90 -22.68
N ALA A 23 -2.15 -2.94 -22.94
CA ALA A 23 -3.59 -3.22 -23.04
C ALA A 23 -3.89 -4.14 -24.23
N VAL A 24 -3.41 -3.84 -25.42
CA VAL A 24 -3.58 -4.68 -26.62
C VAL A 24 -3.06 -6.10 -26.38
N ARG A 25 -1.88 -6.24 -25.77
CA ARG A 25 -1.31 -7.56 -25.45
C ARG A 25 -2.16 -8.34 -24.44
N LEU A 26 -2.67 -7.67 -23.41
CA LEU A 26 -3.52 -8.30 -22.41
C LEU A 26 -4.86 -8.70 -23.01
N GLU A 27 -5.50 -7.87 -23.80
CA GLU A 27 -6.76 -8.17 -24.50
C GLU A 27 -6.64 -9.42 -25.38
N ALA A 28 -5.54 -9.55 -26.13
CA ALA A 28 -5.29 -10.73 -26.96
C ALA A 28 -5.20 -12.03 -26.12
N LEU A 29 -4.52 -11.96 -24.95
CA LEU A 29 -4.42 -13.10 -24.04
C LEU A 29 -5.77 -13.45 -23.40
N LEU A 30 -6.55 -12.45 -22.98
CA LEU A 30 -7.85 -12.66 -22.36
C LEU A 30 -8.88 -13.20 -23.36
N LYS A 31 -8.85 -12.73 -24.60
CA LYS A 31 -9.69 -13.24 -25.68
C LYS A 31 -9.40 -14.71 -25.95
N ALA A 32 -8.13 -15.12 -25.97
CA ALA A 32 -7.74 -16.52 -26.13
C ALA A 32 -8.23 -17.42 -24.97
N GLN A 33 -8.49 -16.84 -23.81
CA GLN A 33 -8.99 -17.51 -22.60
C GLN A 33 -10.52 -17.40 -22.43
N ASN A 34 -11.23 -16.78 -23.36
CA ASN A 34 -12.66 -16.46 -23.26
C ASN A 34 -13.01 -15.69 -21.97
N SER A 35 -12.12 -14.82 -21.52
CA SER A 35 -12.34 -13.99 -20.33
C SER A 35 -13.25 -12.79 -20.65
N GLY A 36 -14.20 -12.50 -19.77
CA GLY A 36 -15.06 -11.30 -19.84
C GLY A 36 -14.45 -10.04 -19.22
N THR A 37 -13.21 -10.12 -18.71
CA THR A 37 -12.53 -8.99 -18.09
C THR A 37 -12.27 -7.87 -19.10
N ARG A 38 -12.69 -6.64 -18.76
CA ARG A 38 -12.44 -5.44 -19.56
C ARG A 38 -11.05 -4.89 -19.25
N VAL A 39 -10.28 -4.60 -20.29
CA VAL A 39 -8.93 -4.04 -20.13
C VAL A 39 -8.97 -2.54 -20.26
N LEU A 40 -8.37 -1.86 -19.30
CA LEU A 40 -8.19 -0.40 -19.28
C LEU A 40 -6.68 -0.09 -19.14
N HIS A 41 -6.27 1.14 -19.42
CA HIS A 41 -4.87 1.52 -19.29
C HIS A 41 -4.68 2.96 -18.83
N GLY A 42 -3.50 3.20 -18.26
CA GLY A 42 -3.05 4.52 -17.83
C GLY A 42 -3.51 4.94 -16.44
N ALA A 43 -3.00 6.07 -15.99
CA ALA A 43 -3.23 6.57 -14.62
C ALA A 43 -4.70 6.95 -14.39
N GLN A 44 -5.39 7.49 -15.39
CA GLN A 44 -6.80 7.85 -15.27
C GLN A 44 -7.67 6.63 -15.03
N ALA A 45 -7.40 5.52 -15.72
CA ALA A 45 -8.15 4.28 -15.53
C ALA A 45 -8.03 3.72 -14.10
N LEU A 46 -6.86 3.89 -13.45
CA LEU A 46 -6.69 3.52 -12.03
C LEU A 46 -7.56 4.40 -11.12
N ILE A 47 -7.66 5.69 -11.41
CA ILE A 47 -8.52 6.62 -10.68
C ILE A 47 -9.98 6.24 -10.85
N ASP A 48 -10.41 6.01 -12.09
CA ASP A 48 -11.79 5.68 -12.42
C ASP A 48 -12.24 4.38 -11.73
N VAL A 49 -11.44 3.32 -11.82
CA VAL A 49 -11.75 2.03 -11.17
C VAL A 49 -11.75 2.17 -9.64
N ALA A 50 -10.78 2.88 -9.05
CA ALA A 50 -10.72 3.06 -7.59
C ALA A 50 -11.88 3.89 -7.03
N SER A 51 -12.49 4.75 -7.87
CA SER A 51 -13.61 5.61 -7.49
C SER A 51 -14.98 5.15 -7.99
N ALA A 52 -15.04 4.02 -8.71
CA ALA A 52 -16.28 3.49 -9.26
C ALA A 52 -17.34 3.22 -8.17
N ASP A 53 -18.60 3.44 -8.48
CA ASP A 53 -19.68 3.36 -7.48
C ASP A 53 -19.87 1.93 -6.93
N GLU A 54 -19.62 0.92 -7.75
CA GLU A 54 -19.68 -0.51 -7.40
C GLU A 54 -18.53 -1.01 -6.53
N VAL A 55 -17.50 -0.18 -6.27
CA VAL A 55 -16.35 -0.52 -5.44
C VAL A 55 -16.59 -0.03 -4.01
N ASP A 56 -16.64 -0.92 -3.04
CA ASP A 56 -16.79 -0.60 -1.61
C ASP A 56 -15.45 -0.35 -0.91
N GLY A 57 -14.40 -1.06 -1.34
CA GLY A 57 -13.09 -0.99 -0.71
C GLY A 57 -11.94 -1.09 -1.70
N VAL A 58 -10.86 -0.35 -1.43
CA VAL A 58 -9.69 -0.26 -2.30
C VAL A 58 -8.43 -0.67 -1.54
N MET A 59 -7.74 -1.69 -2.03
CA MET A 59 -6.40 -2.06 -1.58
C MET A 59 -5.36 -1.15 -2.24
N CYS A 60 -4.88 -0.17 -1.51
CA CYS A 60 -3.87 0.78 -1.98
C CYS A 60 -2.46 0.23 -1.74
N ALA A 61 -1.93 -0.53 -2.70
CA ALA A 61 -0.63 -1.20 -2.62
C ALA A 61 0.33 -0.84 -3.78
N ILE A 62 0.01 0.17 -4.57
CA ILE A 62 0.92 0.70 -5.61
C ILE A 62 2.05 1.45 -4.90
N VAL A 63 3.30 1.01 -5.13
CA VAL A 63 4.50 1.56 -4.47
C VAL A 63 4.79 3.00 -4.95
N GLY A 64 5.19 3.85 -4.03
CA GLY A 64 5.60 5.22 -4.32
C GLY A 64 4.44 6.19 -4.57
N ALA A 65 4.78 7.38 -5.05
CA ALA A 65 3.80 8.46 -5.28
C ALA A 65 2.75 8.12 -6.37
N ALA A 66 3.02 7.14 -7.23
CA ALA A 66 2.11 6.72 -8.29
C ALA A 66 0.77 6.17 -7.75
N GLY A 67 0.73 5.68 -6.51
CA GLY A 67 -0.51 5.21 -5.89
C GLY A 67 -1.38 6.32 -5.28
N LEU A 68 -0.85 7.53 -5.12
CA LEU A 68 -1.57 8.63 -4.47
C LEU A 68 -2.85 9.06 -5.20
N PRO A 69 -2.88 9.25 -6.54
CA PRO A 69 -4.09 9.73 -7.21
C PRO A 69 -5.29 8.80 -7.05
N SER A 70 -5.10 7.49 -7.22
CA SER A 70 -6.17 6.50 -7.05
C SER A 70 -6.63 6.36 -5.59
N ALA A 71 -5.68 6.42 -4.63
CA ALA A 71 -6.01 6.42 -3.21
C ALA A 71 -6.83 7.67 -2.81
N LEU A 72 -6.46 8.85 -3.32
CA LEU A 72 -7.18 10.09 -3.06
C LEU A 72 -8.59 10.06 -3.68
N ALA A 73 -8.73 9.54 -4.90
CA ALA A 73 -10.03 9.37 -5.54
C ALA A 73 -10.96 8.43 -4.75
N ALA A 74 -10.42 7.33 -4.23
CA ALA A 74 -11.16 6.45 -3.32
C ALA A 74 -11.60 7.17 -2.03
N ALA A 75 -10.72 8.01 -1.46
CA ALA A 75 -11.04 8.81 -0.29
C ALA A 75 -12.15 9.84 -0.57
N GLN A 76 -12.11 10.51 -1.72
CA GLN A 76 -13.14 11.45 -2.18
C GLN A 76 -14.52 10.80 -2.33
N LYS A 77 -14.55 9.52 -2.66
CA LYS A 77 -15.76 8.71 -2.80
C LYS A 77 -16.23 7.99 -1.52
N GLY A 78 -15.59 8.29 -0.38
CA GLY A 78 -15.98 7.71 0.90
C GLY A 78 -15.72 6.21 1.04
N LYS A 79 -14.83 5.64 0.23
CA LYS A 79 -14.56 4.19 0.21
C LYS A 79 -13.80 3.72 1.45
N THR A 80 -13.85 2.40 1.73
CA THR A 80 -12.91 1.79 2.66
C THR A 80 -11.55 1.62 1.99
N ILE A 81 -10.50 2.19 2.59
CA ILE A 81 -9.15 2.20 2.04
C ILE A 81 -8.26 1.31 2.89
N TYR A 82 -7.79 0.21 2.33
CA TYR A 82 -6.79 -0.68 2.93
C TYR A 82 -5.41 -0.17 2.51
N LEU A 83 -4.79 0.65 3.37
CA LEU A 83 -3.60 1.43 3.02
C LEU A 83 -2.32 0.65 3.32
N ALA A 84 -1.70 0.10 2.26
CA ALA A 84 -0.35 -0.46 2.27
C ALA A 84 0.69 0.52 1.68
N ASN A 85 0.24 1.50 0.90
CA ASN A 85 1.07 2.57 0.35
C ASN A 85 1.21 3.72 1.36
N LYS A 86 2.19 3.63 2.23
CA LYS A 86 2.50 4.67 3.23
C LYS A 86 3.03 5.96 2.60
N GLU A 87 3.59 5.89 1.40
CA GLU A 87 4.08 7.07 0.66
C GLU A 87 2.96 8.07 0.40
N THR A 88 1.72 7.63 0.28
CA THR A 88 0.54 8.50 0.22
C THR A 88 0.46 9.44 1.43
N LEU A 89 0.71 8.94 2.63
CA LEU A 89 0.70 9.75 3.85
C LEU A 89 1.95 10.64 3.97
N VAL A 90 3.10 10.17 3.51
CA VAL A 90 4.34 10.96 3.52
C VAL A 90 4.24 12.16 2.58
N VAL A 91 3.69 11.96 1.38
CA VAL A 91 3.58 13.01 0.35
C VAL A 91 2.44 13.98 0.63
N SER A 92 1.30 13.48 1.10
CA SER A 92 0.08 14.29 1.20
C SER A 92 -0.81 13.93 2.40
N GLY A 93 -0.21 13.50 3.51
CA GLY A 93 -0.96 12.96 4.65
C GLY A 93 -2.06 13.89 5.17
N ALA A 94 -1.78 15.17 5.35
CA ALA A 94 -2.77 16.14 5.81
C ALA A 94 -3.96 16.24 4.85
N LEU A 95 -3.69 16.39 3.55
CA LEU A 95 -4.72 16.45 2.51
C LEU A 95 -5.52 15.14 2.43
N PHE A 96 -4.82 14.01 2.41
CA PHE A 96 -5.45 12.70 2.30
C PHE A 96 -6.37 12.39 3.49
N MET A 97 -5.89 12.59 4.72
CA MET A 97 -6.68 12.33 5.93
C MET A 97 -7.86 13.29 6.07
N GLU A 98 -7.69 14.57 5.69
CA GLU A 98 -8.80 15.52 5.67
C GLU A 98 -9.85 15.15 4.61
N THR A 99 -9.41 14.74 3.43
CA THR A 99 -10.32 14.25 2.36
C THR A 99 -11.09 13.02 2.84
N ALA A 100 -10.40 12.05 3.44
CA ALA A 100 -11.04 10.85 3.98
C ALA A 100 -12.09 11.20 5.06
N ARG A 101 -11.73 12.07 6.00
CA ARG A 101 -12.63 12.51 7.08
C ARG A 101 -13.86 13.23 6.54
N THR A 102 -13.68 14.15 5.60
CA THR A 102 -14.76 14.97 5.04
C THR A 102 -15.77 14.15 4.22
N ASN A 103 -15.28 13.10 3.53
CA ASN A 103 -16.12 12.25 2.69
C ASN A 103 -16.55 10.93 3.37
N GLY A 104 -16.24 10.75 4.66
CA GLY A 104 -16.61 9.55 5.41
C GLY A 104 -15.85 8.28 5.02
N ALA A 105 -14.69 8.40 4.34
CA ALA A 105 -13.85 7.26 4.00
C ALA A 105 -13.21 6.65 5.26
N ARG A 106 -13.10 5.32 5.27
CA ARG A 106 -12.42 4.59 6.34
C ARG A 106 -11.01 4.22 5.88
N VAL A 107 -9.99 4.69 6.61
CA VAL A 107 -8.59 4.33 6.33
C VAL A 107 -8.15 3.25 7.31
N LEU A 108 -7.79 2.09 6.80
CA LEU A 108 -7.33 0.94 7.57
C LEU A 108 -5.87 0.64 7.21
N PRO A 109 -4.94 0.65 8.16
CA PRO A 109 -3.55 0.38 7.88
C PRO A 109 -3.33 -1.11 7.60
N VAL A 110 -2.55 -1.42 6.57
CA VAL A 110 -2.14 -2.79 6.20
C VAL A 110 -0.71 -3.08 6.66
N ASP A 111 0.16 -2.07 6.67
CA ASP A 111 1.53 -2.20 7.16
C ASP A 111 1.55 -2.74 8.61
N SER A 112 2.39 -3.72 8.89
CA SER A 112 2.36 -4.50 10.13
C SER A 112 2.47 -3.64 11.39
N GLU A 113 3.39 -2.68 11.40
CA GLU A 113 3.64 -1.81 12.55
C GLU A 113 2.47 -0.85 12.80
N HIS A 114 1.95 -0.27 11.73
CA HIS A 114 0.79 0.63 11.81
C HIS A 114 -0.47 -0.14 12.20
N ASN A 115 -0.65 -1.33 11.64
CA ASN A 115 -1.78 -2.19 11.96
C ASN A 115 -1.74 -2.68 13.41
N ALA A 116 -0.56 -3.02 13.94
CA ALA A 116 -0.39 -3.42 15.34
C ALA A 116 -0.84 -2.30 16.29
N ILE A 117 -0.46 -1.05 16.03
CA ILE A 117 -0.93 0.11 16.79
C ILE A 117 -2.44 0.28 16.65
N PHE A 118 -2.96 0.20 15.42
CA PHE A 118 -4.39 0.34 15.14
C PHE A 118 -5.24 -0.67 15.90
N GLN A 119 -4.80 -1.92 16.00
CA GLN A 119 -5.52 -2.99 16.69
C GLN A 119 -5.59 -2.82 18.22
N VAL A 120 -4.60 -2.16 18.83
CA VAL A 120 -4.56 -1.96 20.28
C VAL A 120 -5.16 -0.63 20.73
N LEU A 121 -5.45 0.27 19.80
CA LEU A 121 -6.11 1.54 20.10
C LEU A 121 -7.60 1.33 20.40
N PRO A 122 -8.19 2.11 21.30
CA PRO A 122 -9.63 2.12 21.51
C PRO A 122 -10.41 2.43 20.23
N HIS A 123 -11.55 1.79 20.01
CA HIS A 123 -12.39 2.00 18.82
C HIS A 123 -12.84 3.46 18.64
N ASN A 124 -12.95 4.21 19.71
CA ASN A 124 -13.32 5.63 19.71
C ASN A 124 -12.12 6.59 19.69
N TYR A 125 -10.92 6.08 19.38
CA TYR A 125 -9.72 6.91 19.31
C TYR A 125 -9.82 7.97 18.19
N THR A 126 -9.61 9.22 18.56
CA THR A 126 -9.80 10.38 17.66
C THR A 126 -8.48 11.05 17.23
N GLY A 127 -7.35 10.34 17.37
CA GLY A 127 -6.02 10.90 17.06
C GLY A 127 -5.39 11.68 18.21
N ARG A 128 -6.01 11.74 19.39
CA ARG A 128 -5.48 12.39 20.59
C ARG A 128 -5.31 11.39 21.71
N LEU A 129 -4.16 11.41 22.39
CA LEU A 129 -3.90 10.50 23.50
C LEU A 129 -4.76 10.82 24.74
N ASN A 130 -5.01 12.09 24.97
CA ASN A 130 -5.79 12.57 26.11
C ASN A 130 -7.27 12.14 26.00
N GLY A 131 -7.83 11.67 27.11
CA GLY A 131 -9.23 11.27 27.18
C GLY A 131 -9.52 9.81 26.81
N HIS A 132 -8.52 9.06 26.35
CA HIS A 132 -8.67 7.63 25.96
C HIS A 132 -7.94 6.66 26.90
N GLY A 133 -7.30 7.14 27.97
CA GLY A 133 -6.48 6.31 28.87
C GLY A 133 -5.13 5.88 28.24
N ILE A 134 -4.76 6.44 27.10
CA ILE A 134 -3.51 6.14 26.40
C ILE A 134 -2.42 7.03 26.96
N ARG A 135 -1.35 6.42 27.49
CA ARG A 135 -0.19 7.13 28.03
C ARG A 135 0.88 7.37 26.96
N SER A 136 1.12 6.40 26.11
CA SER A 136 2.14 6.46 25.05
C SER A 136 1.82 5.43 23.97
N ILE A 137 2.40 5.65 22.79
CA ILE A 137 2.44 4.68 21.68
C ILE A 137 3.89 4.25 21.50
N ILE A 138 4.13 2.95 21.47
CA ILE A 138 5.44 2.36 21.24
C ILE A 138 5.43 1.77 19.84
N LEU A 139 6.24 2.37 18.96
CA LEU A 139 6.43 1.90 17.59
C LEU A 139 7.62 0.95 17.56
N THR A 140 7.37 -0.29 17.15
CA THR A 140 8.42 -1.33 17.08
C THR A 140 9.02 -1.43 15.68
N ALA A 141 10.23 -1.99 15.61
CA ALA A 141 10.94 -2.32 14.37
C ALA A 141 11.67 -3.66 14.53
N SER A 142 12.01 -4.31 13.40
CA SER A 142 12.75 -5.57 13.43
C SER A 142 14.23 -5.41 13.83
N GLY A 143 14.78 -4.20 13.72
CA GLY A 143 16.19 -3.89 13.94
C GLY A 143 17.13 -4.25 12.78
N GLY A 144 16.67 -5.08 11.84
CA GLY A 144 17.42 -5.43 10.64
C GLY A 144 18.66 -6.31 10.87
N PRO A 145 19.51 -6.45 9.82
CA PRO A 145 20.68 -7.35 9.86
C PRO A 145 21.82 -6.86 10.77
N PHE A 146 21.78 -5.62 11.23
CA PHE A 146 22.88 -5.00 11.99
C PHE A 146 22.49 -4.68 13.44
N LEU A 147 21.37 -5.20 13.93
CA LEU A 147 20.88 -4.90 15.29
C LEU A 147 21.94 -5.21 16.37
N ASP A 148 22.62 -6.34 16.23
CA ASP A 148 23.63 -6.81 17.18
C ASP A 148 25.07 -6.67 16.64
N ALA A 149 25.28 -5.91 15.56
CA ALA A 149 26.58 -5.73 14.94
C ALA A 149 27.41 -4.67 15.67
N ASP A 150 28.75 -4.89 15.72
CA ASP A 150 29.67 -3.89 16.25
C ASP A 150 29.67 -2.64 15.37
N LEU A 151 29.50 -1.48 15.99
CA LEU A 151 29.52 -0.17 15.32
C LEU A 151 30.83 0.09 14.57
N ALA A 152 31.97 -0.43 15.06
CA ALA A 152 33.24 -0.29 14.38
C ALA A 152 33.31 -0.94 13.00
N GLY A 153 32.42 -1.88 12.71
CA GLY A 153 32.28 -2.52 11.40
C GLY A 153 31.38 -1.80 10.38
N PHE A 154 30.68 -0.75 10.79
CA PHE A 154 29.61 -0.13 9.95
C PHE A 154 30.13 0.51 8.68
N GLU A 155 31.35 1.03 8.66
CA GLU A 155 31.98 1.62 7.47
C GLU A 155 32.26 0.59 6.35
N HIS A 156 32.26 -0.71 6.69
CA HIS A 156 32.49 -1.80 5.75
C HIS A 156 31.20 -2.49 5.28
N ILE A 157 30.04 -2.00 5.70
CA ILE A 157 28.74 -2.57 5.29
C ILE A 157 28.51 -2.40 3.79
N THR A 158 28.23 -3.50 3.12
CA THR A 158 27.89 -3.51 1.71
C THR A 158 26.39 -3.43 1.47
N PRO A 159 25.92 -2.92 0.30
CA PRO A 159 24.51 -2.94 -0.06
C PRO A 159 23.88 -4.34 0.00
N ALA A 160 24.64 -5.37 -0.38
CA ALA A 160 24.16 -6.76 -0.33
C ALA A 160 23.87 -7.24 1.10
N GLN A 161 24.65 -6.79 2.08
CA GLN A 161 24.39 -7.08 3.50
C GLN A 161 23.18 -6.29 4.01
N ALA A 162 23.04 -5.01 3.61
CA ALA A 162 21.97 -4.14 4.06
C ALA A 162 20.56 -4.59 3.61
N VAL A 163 20.47 -5.22 2.43
CA VAL A 163 19.17 -5.72 1.90
C VAL A 163 18.83 -7.14 2.38
N LYS A 164 19.69 -7.77 3.17
CA LYS A 164 19.48 -9.14 3.69
C LYS A 164 18.74 -9.07 5.02
N HIS A 165 17.40 -9.12 4.98
CA HIS A 165 16.60 -9.13 6.20
C HIS A 165 16.84 -10.43 7.00
N PRO A 166 17.02 -10.37 8.35
CA PRO A 166 17.40 -11.55 9.15
C PRO A 166 16.30 -12.60 9.29
N LYS A 167 15.02 -12.21 9.14
CA LYS A 167 13.86 -13.09 9.42
C LYS A 167 13.02 -13.40 8.19
N TRP A 168 12.93 -12.50 7.20
CA TRP A 168 12.02 -12.63 6.06
C TRP A 168 12.75 -12.44 4.74
N SER A 169 12.32 -13.20 3.73
CA SER A 169 12.71 -12.98 2.33
C SER A 169 11.73 -12.01 1.70
N MET A 170 12.15 -10.77 1.51
CA MET A 170 11.36 -9.67 0.95
C MET A 170 12.11 -8.99 -0.20
N GLY A 171 11.43 -8.09 -0.94
CA GLY A 171 12.09 -7.25 -1.91
C GLY A 171 13.15 -6.35 -1.28
N ARG A 172 14.15 -5.93 -2.05
CA ARG A 172 15.31 -5.17 -1.55
C ARG A 172 14.90 -3.89 -0.80
N LYS A 173 14.01 -3.10 -1.38
CA LYS A 173 13.52 -1.84 -0.78
C LYS A 173 12.84 -2.08 0.56
N ILE A 174 11.88 -3.02 0.62
CA ILE A 174 11.13 -3.28 1.85
C ILE A 174 12.00 -3.94 2.94
N SER A 175 13.03 -4.68 2.56
CA SER A 175 13.97 -5.25 3.54
C SER A 175 14.75 -4.18 4.31
N VAL A 176 15.12 -3.09 3.63
CA VAL A 176 15.75 -1.93 4.27
C VAL A 176 14.74 -1.13 5.08
N ASP A 177 13.56 -0.85 4.51
CA ASP A 177 12.54 -0.04 5.15
C ASP A 177 12.06 -0.65 6.47
N SER A 178 11.77 -1.97 6.49
CA SER A 178 11.26 -2.65 7.69
C SER A 178 12.29 -2.72 8.83
N ALA A 179 13.57 -2.68 8.49
CA ALA A 179 14.68 -2.70 9.44
C ALA A 179 15.02 -1.31 10.03
N THR A 180 14.46 -0.26 9.47
CA THR A 180 14.74 1.13 9.82
C THR A 180 13.46 1.88 10.17
N MET A 181 13.59 3.15 10.55
CA MET A 181 12.43 4.06 10.74
C MET A 181 11.79 4.51 9.42
N MET A 182 12.35 4.14 8.26
CA MET A 182 11.82 4.50 6.95
C MET A 182 10.44 3.87 6.66
N ASN A 183 10.13 2.75 7.31
CA ASN A 183 8.85 2.08 7.19
C ASN A 183 7.76 2.65 8.12
N LYS A 184 8.16 3.51 9.03
CA LYS A 184 7.33 4.02 10.14
C LYS A 184 6.85 5.43 9.82
#